data_ff6631b3d0773f25489407730f30a0b4
#
_entry.id   ff6631b3d0773f25489407730f30a0b4
#
_cell.length_a   1.000
_cell.length_b   1.000
_cell.length_c   1.000
_cell.angle_alpha   90.00
_cell.angle_beta   90.00
_cell.angle_gamma   90.00
#
_symmetry.space_group_name_H-M   'P 1'
#
loop_
_entity.id
_entity.type
_entity.pdbx_description
1 polymer ?
#
loop_
_entity_poly.entity_id
_entity_poly.type
_entity_poly.pdbx_seq_one_letter_code
_entity_poly.pdbx_strand_id
1 'polypeptide(L)'
;MNNSTLISVIVPAYNTEKYISICIDSLLAQTYINYEIIIINDGSTDHTLSILDKYRQHPNIRIFSQENAGLSVARNRGISVSNGDLICFVDSDDYVAKNYLEKLVAPLLQDSTIDIAVCGYQEIYQDHQTSYPLKLQLLTGFQATKNLLLNQRDFDILAWNKLYKKSLFTDYDILYPVGQIHEDNLTTYKLYSVAKNVQYLEDILYFYQRKNSRITKDFSSTEKTLKRLQTKEQMAIEAQKYLKTPDLKYAAEISLLLAYFAFIDNSISSHIDKKYFSIYRQKALYLLKQNRNNSYLTKKLRFYSILLSSPQGIFYQIFRKITLKRV
;
A
#
# COMPACT_ATOMS: atom_id res chain seq x y z
N MET A 1 -22.94 -22.67 0.42
CA MET A 1 -21.59 -22.25 -0.02
C MET A 1 -20.59 -23.15 0.68
N ASN A 2 -19.67 -23.78 -0.06
CA ASN A 2 -18.63 -24.60 0.58
C ASN A 2 -17.69 -23.69 1.38
N ASN A 3 -17.88 -23.62 2.70
CA ASN A 3 -17.04 -22.89 3.66
C ASN A 3 -15.68 -23.58 3.88
N SER A 4 -15.11 -24.21 2.86
CA SER A 4 -13.94 -25.07 3.01
C SER A 4 -12.59 -24.31 2.83
N THR A 5 -12.58 -23.12 2.22
CA THR A 5 -11.34 -22.39 1.95
C THR A 5 -10.86 -21.67 3.21
N LEU A 6 -9.70 -22.05 3.70
CA LEU A 6 -9.10 -21.45 4.91
C LEU A 6 -8.47 -20.08 4.57
N ILE A 7 -8.80 -19.07 5.38
CA ILE A 7 -8.20 -17.75 5.33
C ILE A 7 -7.21 -17.59 6.47
N SER A 8 -5.96 -17.23 6.19
CA SER A 8 -5.00 -16.82 7.21
C SER A 8 -4.97 -15.30 7.31
N VAL A 9 -5.39 -14.76 8.45
CA VAL A 9 -5.33 -13.35 8.80
C VAL A 9 -4.00 -13.09 9.51
N ILE A 10 -3.09 -12.37 8.87
CA ILE A 10 -1.76 -12.06 9.40
C ILE A 10 -1.80 -10.70 10.09
N VAL A 11 -1.45 -10.67 11.38
CA VAL A 11 -1.44 -9.47 12.22
C VAL A 11 -0.02 -9.22 12.74
N PRO A 12 0.78 -8.36 12.07
CA PRO A 12 2.06 -7.92 12.63
C PRO A 12 1.81 -6.97 13.79
N ALA A 13 2.46 -7.18 14.94
CA ALA A 13 2.26 -6.41 16.16
C ALA A 13 3.60 -5.94 16.74
N TYR A 14 3.72 -4.63 16.97
CA TYR A 14 4.86 -4.02 17.65
C TYR A 14 4.40 -2.78 18.43
N ASN A 15 4.46 -2.87 19.77
CA ASN A 15 4.10 -1.77 20.69
C ASN A 15 2.70 -1.21 20.43
N THR A 16 1.70 -2.09 20.43
CA THR A 16 0.29 -1.77 20.16
C THR A 16 -0.64 -2.10 21.33
N GLU A 17 -0.14 -2.06 22.57
CA GLU A 17 -0.89 -2.40 23.81
C GLU A 17 -2.27 -1.74 23.91
N LYS A 18 -2.43 -0.51 23.38
CA LYS A 18 -3.68 0.25 23.44
C LYS A 18 -4.75 -0.21 22.45
N TYR A 19 -4.37 -0.98 21.44
CA TYR A 19 -5.22 -1.23 20.26
C TYR A 19 -5.38 -2.70 19.92
N ILE A 20 -4.38 -3.52 20.27
CA ILE A 20 -4.33 -4.92 19.84
C ILE A 20 -5.57 -5.72 20.25
N SER A 21 -6.18 -5.42 21.41
CA SER A 21 -7.43 -6.09 21.82
C SER A 21 -8.58 -5.74 20.87
N ILE A 22 -8.74 -4.47 20.47
CA ILE A 22 -9.80 -4.04 19.54
C ILE A 22 -9.61 -4.73 18.19
N CYS A 23 -8.36 -4.82 17.71
CA CYS A 23 -8.02 -5.52 16.49
C CYS A 23 -8.45 -7.00 16.56
N ILE A 24 -7.98 -7.74 17.59
CA ILE A 24 -8.26 -9.16 17.74
C ILE A 24 -9.76 -9.41 17.92
N ASP A 25 -10.45 -8.63 18.74
CA ASP A 25 -11.89 -8.80 19.00
C ASP A 25 -12.71 -8.59 17.72
N SER A 26 -12.29 -7.65 16.84
CA SER A 26 -12.92 -7.44 15.53
C SER A 26 -12.73 -8.63 14.58
N LEU A 27 -11.59 -9.32 14.70
CA LEU A 27 -11.28 -10.53 13.93
C LEU A 27 -12.00 -11.76 14.49
N LEU A 28 -12.18 -11.85 15.80
CA LEU A 28 -12.96 -12.92 16.43
C LEU A 28 -14.46 -12.82 16.17
N ALA A 29 -14.94 -11.61 15.86
CA ALA A 29 -16.34 -11.34 15.52
C ALA A 29 -16.72 -11.62 14.06
N GLN A 30 -15.82 -12.20 13.25
CA GLN A 30 -16.08 -12.43 11.83
C GLN A 30 -17.22 -13.42 11.56
N THR A 31 -18.05 -13.11 10.55
CA THR A 31 -19.16 -13.99 10.11
C THR A 31 -18.67 -15.17 9.28
N TYR A 32 -17.53 -15.07 8.61
CA TYR A 32 -16.87 -16.18 7.95
C TYR A 32 -16.17 -17.06 8.99
N ILE A 33 -16.40 -18.37 8.98
CA ILE A 33 -16.00 -19.26 10.07
C ILE A 33 -14.68 -20.00 9.85
N ASN A 34 -14.23 -20.17 8.59
CA ASN A 34 -13.04 -20.97 8.28
C ASN A 34 -11.79 -20.08 8.14
N TYR A 35 -11.28 -19.58 9.24
CA TYR A 35 -10.10 -18.73 9.28
C TYR A 35 -9.20 -19.03 10.47
N GLU A 36 -7.93 -18.68 10.35
CA GLU A 36 -6.97 -18.58 11.44
C GLU A 36 -6.42 -17.15 11.55
N ILE A 37 -6.05 -16.73 12.75
CA ILE A 37 -5.39 -15.45 13.03
C ILE A 37 -3.94 -15.75 13.43
N ILE A 38 -3.00 -15.23 12.67
CA ILE A 38 -1.58 -15.41 12.90
C ILE A 38 -1.00 -14.06 13.37
N ILE A 39 -0.69 -13.97 14.65
CA ILE A 39 -0.14 -12.77 15.26
C ILE A 39 1.37 -12.91 15.34
N ILE A 40 2.10 -11.98 14.74
CA ILE A 40 3.56 -11.92 14.82
C ILE A 40 3.94 -10.76 15.73
N ASN A 41 4.27 -11.07 17.00
CA ASN A 41 4.84 -10.09 17.92
C ASN A 41 6.31 -9.84 17.56
N ASP A 42 6.59 -8.68 16.98
CA ASP A 42 7.90 -8.28 16.47
C ASP A 42 8.73 -7.59 17.59
N GLY A 43 8.89 -8.27 18.73
CA GLY A 43 9.74 -7.80 19.82
C GLY A 43 9.17 -6.60 20.58
N SER A 44 7.84 -6.59 20.85
CA SER A 44 7.20 -5.52 21.62
C SER A 44 7.84 -5.37 23.02
N THR A 45 8.04 -4.12 23.44
CA THR A 45 8.61 -3.74 24.73
C THR A 45 7.59 -3.15 25.70
N ASP A 46 6.35 -2.94 25.25
CA ASP A 46 5.19 -2.53 26.03
C ASP A 46 4.36 -3.76 26.49
N HIS A 47 3.14 -3.55 26.98
CA HIS A 47 2.26 -4.63 27.42
C HIS A 47 1.61 -5.44 26.31
N THR A 48 1.96 -5.23 25.02
CA THR A 48 1.37 -5.96 23.88
C THR A 48 1.43 -7.47 24.10
N LEU A 49 2.59 -8.04 24.46
CA LEU A 49 2.74 -9.50 24.63
C LEU A 49 1.86 -10.02 25.77
N SER A 50 1.79 -9.35 26.91
CA SER A 50 0.96 -9.77 28.04
C SER A 50 -0.55 -9.72 27.72
N ILE A 51 -0.97 -8.80 26.82
CA ILE A 51 -2.33 -8.78 26.32
C ILE A 51 -2.58 -9.94 25.37
N LEU A 52 -1.65 -10.23 24.46
CA LEU A 52 -1.72 -11.35 23.53
C LEU A 52 -1.84 -12.70 24.24
N ASP A 53 -1.18 -12.88 25.38
CA ASP A 53 -1.24 -14.12 26.17
C ASP A 53 -2.67 -14.49 26.61
N LYS A 54 -3.57 -13.52 26.77
CA LYS A 54 -4.98 -13.77 27.09
C LYS A 54 -5.73 -14.46 25.96
N TYR A 55 -5.27 -14.31 24.72
CA TYR A 55 -5.88 -14.91 23.52
C TYR A 55 -5.24 -16.24 23.11
N ARG A 56 -4.15 -16.66 23.77
CA ARG A 56 -3.34 -17.84 23.38
C ARG A 56 -4.12 -19.15 23.34
N GLN A 57 -5.17 -19.28 24.16
CA GLN A 57 -5.99 -20.48 24.22
C GLN A 57 -7.13 -20.50 23.17
N HIS A 58 -7.30 -19.42 22.41
CA HIS A 58 -8.36 -19.38 21.40
C HIS A 58 -8.00 -20.27 20.21
N PRO A 59 -8.88 -21.19 19.75
CA PRO A 59 -8.56 -22.19 18.75
C PRO A 59 -8.14 -21.61 17.39
N ASN A 60 -8.64 -20.43 17.05
CA ASN A 60 -8.32 -19.77 15.78
C ASN A 60 -7.06 -18.89 15.86
N ILE A 61 -6.39 -18.75 17.01
CA ILE A 61 -5.28 -17.83 17.20
C ILE A 61 -3.97 -18.59 17.36
N ARG A 62 -2.97 -18.15 16.58
CA ARG A 62 -1.58 -18.60 16.68
C ARG A 62 -0.67 -17.38 16.89
N ILE A 63 0.11 -17.36 17.97
CA ILE A 63 0.97 -16.24 18.32
C ILE A 63 2.42 -16.69 18.22
N PHE A 64 3.20 -15.94 17.45
CA PHE A 64 4.64 -16.11 17.29
C PHE A 64 5.36 -14.84 17.76
N SER A 65 6.41 -15.00 18.54
CA SER A 65 7.29 -13.89 18.92
C SER A 65 8.63 -14.00 18.20
N GLN A 66 9.24 -12.85 17.94
CA GLN A 66 10.59 -12.71 17.38
C GLN A 66 11.27 -11.47 17.95
N GLU A 67 12.56 -11.36 17.76
CA GLU A 67 13.28 -10.10 17.96
C GLU A 67 12.80 -9.07 16.91
N ASN A 68 12.80 -7.79 17.31
CA ASN A 68 12.33 -6.73 16.40
C ASN A 68 13.16 -6.70 15.11
N ALA A 69 12.53 -7.01 14.02
CA ALA A 69 13.11 -7.05 12.67
C ALA A 69 12.33 -6.22 11.64
N GLY A 70 11.24 -5.59 12.07
CA GLY A 70 10.42 -4.69 11.28
C GLY A 70 9.25 -5.36 10.57
N LEU A 71 8.32 -4.52 10.12
CA LEU A 71 7.02 -4.89 9.56
C LEU A 71 7.11 -5.92 8.41
N SER A 72 8.07 -5.72 7.50
CA SER A 72 8.30 -6.63 6.36
C SER A 72 8.64 -8.05 6.83
N VAL A 73 9.53 -8.19 7.82
CA VAL A 73 9.91 -9.50 8.36
C VAL A 73 8.73 -10.15 9.06
N ALA A 74 7.95 -9.40 9.83
CA ALA A 74 6.76 -9.91 10.49
C ALA A 74 5.71 -10.40 9.48
N ARG A 75 5.41 -9.63 8.42
CA ARG A 75 4.49 -10.06 7.34
C ARG A 75 5.01 -11.31 6.63
N ASN A 76 6.28 -11.34 6.24
CA ASN A 76 6.89 -12.49 5.55
C ASN A 76 6.85 -13.76 6.42
N ARG A 77 7.15 -13.63 7.73
CA ARG A 77 7.00 -14.75 8.66
C ARG A 77 5.55 -15.21 8.76
N GLY A 78 4.59 -14.28 8.82
CA GLY A 78 3.17 -14.61 8.81
C GLY A 78 2.77 -15.41 7.56
N ILE A 79 3.24 -15.01 6.37
CA ILE A 79 3.03 -15.75 5.12
C ILE A 79 3.61 -17.17 5.23
N SER A 80 4.85 -17.30 5.72
CA SER A 80 5.55 -18.59 5.77
C SER A 80 4.89 -19.60 6.71
N VAL A 81 4.28 -19.15 7.82
CA VAL A 81 3.63 -20.03 8.81
C VAL A 81 2.11 -20.15 8.60
N SER A 82 1.54 -19.50 7.58
CA SER A 82 0.12 -19.57 7.26
C SER A 82 -0.28 -20.95 6.69
N ASN A 83 -1.45 -21.45 7.08
CA ASN A 83 -2.00 -22.70 6.57
C ASN A 83 -3.07 -22.48 5.50
N GLY A 84 -3.65 -21.26 5.42
CA GLY A 84 -4.72 -20.95 4.49
C GLY A 84 -4.24 -20.81 3.04
N ASP A 85 -5.13 -21.12 2.11
CA ASP A 85 -4.94 -20.86 0.68
C ASP A 85 -5.12 -19.37 0.34
N LEU A 86 -5.77 -18.62 1.23
CA LEU A 86 -6.01 -17.21 1.13
C LEU A 86 -5.34 -16.47 2.31
N ILE A 87 -4.80 -15.28 2.03
CA ILE A 87 -4.10 -14.44 3.00
C ILE A 87 -4.69 -13.03 2.98
N CYS A 88 -4.93 -12.45 4.15
CA CYS A 88 -5.10 -11.01 4.33
C CYS A 88 -4.21 -10.50 5.45
N PHE A 89 -3.92 -9.21 5.43
CA PHE A 89 -3.17 -8.51 6.47
C PHE A 89 -4.10 -7.56 7.20
N VAL A 90 -3.94 -7.48 8.52
CA VAL A 90 -4.61 -6.46 9.35
C VAL A 90 -3.56 -5.88 10.28
N ASP A 91 -3.36 -4.58 10.23
CA ASP A 91 -2.41 -3.91 11.11
C ASP A 91 -2.97 -3.91 12.55
N SER A 92 -2.12 -4.22 13.51
CA SER A 92 -2.52 -4.49 14.91
C SER A 92 -3.09 -3.30 15.65
N ASP A 93 -3.06 -2.13 15.04
CA ASP A 93 -3.62 -0.90 15.56
C ASP A 93 -4.91 -0.46 14.84
N ASP A 94 -5.45 -1.30 13.95
CA ASP A 94 -6.67 -1.09 13.18
C ASP A 94 -7.76 -2.12 13.56
N TYR A 95 -8.93 -2.02 12.96
CA TYR A 95 -10.00 -3.00 13.12
C TYR A 95 -10.82 -3.15 11.84
N VAL A 96 -11.62 -4.21 11.75
CA VAL A 96 -12.38 -4.56 10.56
C VAL A 96 -13.87 -4.77 10.84
N ALA A 97 -14.70 -4.63 9.81
CA ALA A 97 -16.13 -4.95 9.89
C ALA A 97 -16.35 -6.44 10.16
N LYS A 98 -17.43 -6.79 10.86
CA LYS A 98 -17.76 -8.19 11.20
C LYS A 98 -17.94 -9.12 9.98
N ASN A 99 -18.21 -8.58 8.81
CA ASN A 99 -18.37 -9.29 7.55
C ASN A 99 -17.19 -9.08 6.58
N TYR A 100 -16.03 -8.61 7.08
CA TYR A 100 -14.85 -8.29 6.26
C TYR A 100 -14.35 -9.52 5.49
N LEU A 101 -14.14 -10.65 6.18
CA LEU A 101 -13.67 -11.88 5.54
C LEU A 101 -14.72 -12.46 4.58
N GLU A 102 -16.00 -12.48 4.98
CA GLU A 102 -17.10 -13.00 4.17
C GLU A 102 -17.23 -12.24 2.84
N LYS A 103 -17.20 -10.92 2.90
CA LYS A 103 -17.31 -10.07 1.71
C LYS A 103 -16.12 -10.20 0.78
N LEU A 104 -14.90 -10.25 1.33
CA LEU A 104 -13.68 -10.37 0.52
C LEU A 104 -13.54 -11.76 -0.11
N VAL A 105 -13.96 -12.83 0.56
CA VAL A 105 -13.82 -14.19 0.02
C VAL A 105 -14.88 -14.52 -1.02
N ALA A 106 -16.07 -13.91 -0.93
CA ALA A 106 -17.20 -14.25 -1.79
C ALA A 106 -16.86 -14.25 -3.30
N PRO A 107 -16.22 -13.22 -3.87
CA PRO A 107 -15.87 -13.23 -5.30
C PRO A 107 -14.84 -14.32 -5.65
N LEU A 108 -13.88 -14.64 -4.79
CA LEU A 108 -12.88 -15.69 -5.04
C LEU A 108 -13.50 -17.10 -5.03
N LEU A 109 -14.56 -17.29 -4.24
CA LEU A 109 -15.32 -18.56 -4.21
C LEU A 109 -16.27 -18.69 -5.42
N GLN A 110 -16.76 -17.58 -5.96
CA GLN A 110 -17.66 -17.56 -7.11
C GLN A 110 -16.93 -17.71 -8.44
N ASP A 111 -15.73 -17.12 -8.55
CA ASP A 111 -14.92 -17.15 -9.78
C ASP A 111 -13.45 -17.47 -9.41
N SER A 112 -13.01 -18.69 -9.77
CA SER A 112 -11.65 -19.17 -9.53
C SER A 112 -10.56 -18.36 -10.27
N THR A 113 -10.94 -17.52 -11.23
CA THR A 113 -10.01 -16.62 -11.95
C THR A 113 -9.69 -15.35 -11.16
N ILE A 114 -10.44 -15.05 -10.10
CA ILE A 114 -10.15 -13.92 -9.22
C ILE A 114 -9.07 -14.33 -8.23
N ASP A 115 -7.98 -13.59 -8.19
CA ASP A 115 -6.82 -13.88 -7.35
C ASP A 115 -6.70 -12.89 -6.18
N ILE A 116 -7.30 -11.72 -6.30
CA ILE A 116 -7.28 -10.66 -5.28
C ILE A 116 -8.67 -10.02 -5.19
N ALA A 117 -9.18 -9.82 -3.96
CA ALA A 117 -10.32 -8.95 -3.68
C ALA A 117 -9.87 -7.73 -2.87
N VAL A 118 -10.45 -6.56 -3.15
CA VAL A 118 -10.07 -5.27 -2.55
C VAL A 118 -11.32 -4.57 -2.04
N CYS A 119 -11.34 -4.12 -0.79
CA CYS A 119 -12.45 -3.34 -0.23
C CYS A 119 -12.07 -1.88 0.03
N GLY A 120 -13.08 -1.03 0.19
CA GLY A 120 -12.93 0.33 0.68
C GLY A 120 -12.52 0.37 2.15
N TYR A 121 -12.04 1.53 2.58
CA TYR A 121 -11.66 1.75 3.97
C TYR A 121 -12.12 3.11 4.48
N GLN A 122 -12.07 3.28 5.79
CA GLN A 122 -12.38 4.53 6.47
C GLN A 122 -11.21 4.91 7.38
N GLU A 123 -10.75 6.14 7.28
CA GLU A 123 -9.81 6.73 8.24
C GLU A 123 -10.58 7.27 9.44
N ILE A 124 -10.18 6.85 10.63
CA ILE A 124 -10.79 7.23 11.90
C ILE A 124 -9.85 8.20 12.61
N TYR A 125 -10.25 9.44 12.71
CA TYR A 125 -9.59 10.49 13.48
C TYR A 125 -10.30 10.67 14.84
N GLN A 126 -9.75 11.47 15.73
CA GLN A 126 -10.37 11.73 17.03
C GLN A 126 -11.68 12.52 16.91
N ASP A 127 -11.78 13.38 15.91
CA ASP A 127 -12.85 14.39 15.75
C ASP A 127 -13.70 14.17 14.48
N HIS A 128 -13.22 13.37 13.53
CA HIS A 128 -13.92 13.09 12.27
C HIS A 128 -13.55 11.76 11.67
N GLN A 129 -14.25 11.39 10.59
CA GLN A 129 -13.96 10.19 9.80
C GLN A 129 -13.94 10.56 8.32
N THR A 130 -13.06 9.91 7.56
CA THR A 130 -12.98 10.08 6.11
C THR A 130 -13.10 8.74 5.42
N SER A 131 -14.11 8.60 4.56
CA SER A 131 -14.39 7.34 3.85
C SER A 131 -13.77 7.32 2.47
N TYR A 132 -13.20 6.17 2.11
CA TYR A 132 -12.61 5.87 0.81
C TYR A 132 -13.32 4.65 0.20
N PRO A 133 -14.55 4.81 -0.31
CA PRO A 133 -15.25 3.75 -1.02
C PRO A 133 -14.59 3.50 -2.36
N LEU A 134 -14.68 2.28 -2.86
CA LEU A 134 -14.24 1.90 -4.19
C LEU A 134 -15.43 1.73 -5.12
N LYS A 135 -15.17 1.66 -6.43
CA LYS A 135 -16.20 1.29 -7.41
C LYS A 135 -16.16 -0.22 -7.59
N LEU A 136 -17.35 -0.84 -7.58
CA LEU A 136 -17.48 -2.25 -7.93
C LEU A 136 -17.00 -2.49 -9.34
N GLN A 137 -15.92 -3.24 -9.51
CA GLN A 137 -15.36 -3.55 -10.83
C GLN A 137 -14.43 -4.77 -10.77
N LEU A 138 -14.42 -5.51 -11.86
CA LEU A 138 -13.47 -6.60 -12.11
C LEU A 138 -12.44 -6.11 -13.13
N LEU A 139 -11.18 -6.20 -12.78
CA LEU A 139 -10.07 -5.82 -13.65
C LEU A 139 -9.11 -6.99 -13.83
N THR A 140 -8.49 -7.09 -15.00
CA THR A 140 -7.33 -7.96 -15.15
C THR A 140 -6.18 -7.45 -14.27
N GLY A 141 -5.28 -8.32 -13.85
CA GLY A 141 -4.09 -7.93 -13.10
C GLY A 141 -3.25 -6.86 -13.82
N PHE A 142 -3.18 -6.94 -15.15
CA PHE A 142 -2.57 -5.90 -15.98
C PHE A 142 -3.24 -4.53 -15.82
N GLN A 143 -4.57 -4.47 -15.91
CA GLN A 143 -5.33 -3.22 -15.75
C GLN A 143 -5.18 -2.65 -14.33
N ALA A 144 -5.28 -3.51 -13.30
CA ALA A 144 -5.11 -3.11 -11.91
C ALA A 144 -3.71 -2.56 -11.64
N THR A 145 -2.66 -3.24 -12.15
CA THR A 145 -1.27 -2.78 -12.05
C THR A 145 -1.08 -1.43 -12.72
N LYS A 146 -1.58 -1.29 -13.95
CA LYS A 146 -1.49 -0.03 -14.71
C LYS A 146 -2.15 1.13 -13.96
N ASN A 147 -3.35 0.91 -13.47
CA ASN A 147 -4.12 1.94 -12.76
C ASN A 147 -3.42 2.35 -11.45
N LEU A 148 -2.88 1.38 -10.71
CA LEU A 148 -2.09 1.61 -9.50
C LEU A 148 -0.82 2.43 -9.81
N LEU A 149 -0.07 2.06 -10.84
CA LEU A 149 1.16 2.77 -11.23
C LEU A 149 0.87 4.20 -11.70
N LEU A 150 -0.22 4.43 -12.41
CA LEU A 150 -0.62 5.74 -12.89
C LEU A 150 -1.31 6.62 -11.82
N ASN A 151 -1.31 6.18 -10.55
CA ASN A 151 -1.91 6.87 -9.41
C ASN A 151 -3.38 7.28 -9.67
N GLN A 152 -4.17 6.40 -10.28
CA GLN A 152 -5.59 6.64 -10.44
C GLN A 152 -6.26 6.54 -9.06
N ARG A 153 -7.27 7.37 -8.84
CA ARG A 153 -8.12 7.25 -7.64
C ARG A 153 -8.72 5.84 -7.61
N ASP A 154 -8.98 5.34 -6.42
CA ASP A 154 -9.53 4.01 -6.15
C ASP A 154 -8.52 2.85 -6.27
N PHE A 155 -7.26 3.14 -6.62
CA PHE A 155 -6.19 2.12 -6.67
C PHE A 155 -5.13 2.42 -5.62
N ASP A 156 -5.15 1.61 -4.58
CA ASP A 156 -4.27 1.82 -3.44
C ASP A 156 -3.22 0.70 -3.32
N ILE A 157 -2.04 1.10 -2.88
CA ILE A 157 -0.89 0.20 -2.67
C ILE A 157 -0.94 -0.51 -1.33
N LEU A 158 -1.91 -0.21 -0.47
CA LEU A 158 -2.02 -0.74 0.88
C LEU A 158 -2.07 -2.27 0.90
N ALA A 159 -1.41 -2.90 1.86
CA ALA A 159 -1.44 -4.36 2.01
C ALA A 159 -2.75 -4.86 2.63
N TRP A 160 -3.35 -4.07 3.52
CA TRP A 160 -4.32 -4.51 4.52
C TRP A 160 -5.81 -4.51 4.07
N ASN A 161 -6.21 -3.81 3.04
CA ASN A 161 -7.62 -3.80 2.58
C ASN A 161 -7.90 -4.86 1.50
N LYS A 162 -7.18 -5.97 1.54
CA LYS A 162 -7.19 -6.96 0.45
C LYS A 162 -7.15 -8.39 0.99
N LEU A 163 -7.78 -9.29 0.22
CA LEU A 163 -7.62 -10.73 0.34
C LEU A 163 -6.90 -11.24 -0.91
N TYR A 164 -5.87 -12.04 -0.71
CA TYR A 164 -4.99 -12.55 -1.75
C TYR A 164 -5.02 -14.08 -1.78
N LYS A 165 -4.91 -14.70 -2.95
CA LYS A 165 -4.45 -16.08 -3.02
C LYS A 165 -3.01 -16.17 -2.54
N LYS A 166 -2.72 -17.11 -1.63
CA LYS A 166 -1.36 -17.33 -1.10
C LYS A 166 -0.37 -17.65 -2.20
N SER A 167 -0.81 -18.36 -3.24
CA SER A 167 0.01 -18.72 -4.41
C SER A 167 0.65 -17.51 -5.11
N LEU A 168 0.05 -16.30 -5.03
CA LEU A 168 0.68 -15.09 -5.56
C LEU A 168 2.01 -14.76 -4.87
N PHE A 169 2.16 -15.11 -3.60
CA PHE A 169 3.40 -14.92 -2.85
C PHE A 169 4.37 -16.07 -3.08
N THR A 170 3.89 -17.31 -3.01
CA THR A 170 4.72 -18.52 -3.03
C THR A 170 5.22 -18.89 -4.43
N ASP A 171 4.36 -18.85 -5.45
CA ASP A 171 4.69 -19.30 -6.79
C ASP A 171 5.55 -18.30 -7.57
N TYR A 172 5.52 -17.02 -7.16
CA TYR A 172 6.27 -15.93 -7.79
C TYR A 172 7.39 -15.37 -6.90
N ASP A 173 7.62 -15.98 -5.72
CA ASP A 173 8.63 -15.54 -4.75
C ASP A 173 8.53 -14.04 -4.42
N ILE A 174 7.30 -13.56 -4.19
CA ILE A 174 7.04 -12.16 -3.84
C ILE A 174 7.00 -12.03 -2.32
N LEU A 175 7.99 -11.34 -1.77
CA LEU A 175 8.10 -11.03 -0.35
C LEU A 175 8.13 -9.51 -0.13
N TYR A 176 7.76 -9.10 1.07
CA TYR A 176 7.95 -7.71 1.50
C TYR A 176 9.45 -7.44 1.72
N PRO A 177 10.01 -6.36 1.14
CA PRO A 177 11.44 -6.06 1.22
C PRO A 177 11.83 -5.66 2.65
N VAL A 178 12.83 -6.34 3.21
CA VAL A 178 13.33 -6.09 4.56
C VAL A 178 14.04 -4.75 4.65
N GLY A 179 13.83 -4.01 5.76
CA GLY A 179 14.51 -2.74 6.03
C GLY A 179 14.00 -1.55 5.20
N GLN A 180 12.92 -1.72 4.42
CA GLN A 180 12.34 -0.65 3.62
C GLN A 180 11.15 0.00 4.34
N ILE A 181 11.04 1.33 4.22
CA ILE A 181 9.84 2.08 4.61
C ILE A 181 8.94 2.16 3.37
N HIS A 182 7.62 2.02 3.56
CA HIS A 182 6.64 1.93 2.49
C HIS A 182 6.86 0.70 1.60
N GLU A 183 7.05 -0.45 2.23
CA GLU A 183 7.25 -1.76 1.62
C GLU A 183 6.12 -2.16 0.66
N ASP A 184 4.91 -1.65 0.92
CA ASP A 184 3.73 -1.83 0.06
C ASP A 184 3.98 -1.31 -1.36
N ASN A 185 4.68 -0.18 -1.50
CA ASN A 185 5.04 0.36 -2.82
C ASN A 185 5.91 -0.61 -3.64
N LEU A 186 6.68 -1.44 -2.96
CA LEU A 186 7.62 -2.37 -3.60
C LEU A 186 7.03 -3.77 -3.80
N THR A 187 5.85 -4.04 -3.21
CA THR A 187 5.23 -5.37 -3.19
C THR A 187 3.91 -5.42 -3.94
N THR A 188 2.97 -4.51 -3.68
CA THR A 188 1.58 -4.61 -4.18
C THR A 188 1.50 -4.60 -5.71
N TYR A 189 2.32 -3.79 -6.42
CA TYR A 189 2.31 -3.81 -7.88
C TYR A 189 2.80 -5.14 -8.47
N LYS A 190 3.70 -5.84 -7.77
CA LYS A 190 4.18 -7.16 -8.20
C LYS A 190 3.04 -8.18 -8.10
N LEU A 191 2.35 -8.20 -6.96
CA LEU A 191 1.18 -9.08 -6.74
C LEU A 191 0.09 -8.85 -7.80
N TYR A 192 -0.23 -7.58 -8.07
CA TYR A 192 -1.21 -7.24 -9.12
C TYR A 192 -0.74 -7.70 -10.50
N SER A 193 0.56 -7.53 -10.82
CA SER A 193 1.08 -7.85 -12.16
C SER A 193 1.08 -9.34 -12.51
N VAL A 194 1.02 -10.21 -11.50
CA VAL A 194 0.96 -11.67 -11.67
C VAL A 194 -0.44 -12.24 -11.44
N ALA A 195 -1.36 -11.46 -10.86
CA ALA A 195 -2.74 -11.85 -10.70
C ALA A 195 -3.46 -11.94 -12.06
N LYS A 196 -4.38 -12.92 -12.21
CA LYS A 196 -5.27 -12.97 -13.37
C LYS A 196 -6.27 -11.83 -13.30
N ASN A 197 -7.09 -11.81 -12.26
CA ASN A 197 -8.13 -10.81 -12.04
C ASN A 197 -8.11 -10.29 -10.61
N VAL A 198 -8.50 -9.01 -10.46
CA VAL A 198 -8.63 -8.28 -9.20
C VAL A 198 -10.06 -7.75 -9.11
N GLN A 199 -10.81 -8.17 -8.09
CA GLN A 199 -12.16 -7.70 -7.81
C GLN A 199 -12.14 -6.56 -6.81
N TYR A 200 -12.69 -5.41 -7.18
CA TYR A 200 -12.90 -4.27 -6.29
C TYR A 200 -14.34 -4.30 -5.78
N LEU A 201 -14.52 -4.12 -4.47
CA LEU A 201 -15.80 -4.07 -3.77
C LEU A 201 -16.11 -2.63 -3.37
N GLU A 202 -17.37 -2.22 -3.40
CA GLU A 202 -17.80 -0.89 -2.94
C GLU A 202 -17.92 -0.78 -1.40
N ASP A 203 -17.96 -1.94 -0.72
CA ASP A 203 -18.10 -2.00 0.72
C ASP A 203 -16.89 -1.40 1.44
N ILE A 204 -17.12 -0.58 2.48
CA ILE A 204 -16.11 -0.09 3.42
C ILE A 204 -16.03 -1.09 4.56
N LEU A 205 -14.92 -1.85 4.63
CA LEU A 205 -14.79 -2.97 5.56
C LEU A 205 -13.56 -2.86 6.47
N TYR A 206 -12.66 -1.94 6.21
CA TYR A 206 -11.45 -1.72 6.99
C TYR A 206 -11.46 -0.35 7.64
N PHE A 207 -11.10 -0.25 8.93
CA PHE A 207 -11.11 0.97 9.72
C PHE A 207 -9.70 1.29 10.19
N TYR A 208 -9.08 2.24 9.49
CA TYR A 208 -7.72 2.68 9.72
C TYR A 208 -7.67 3.78 10.80
N GLN A 209 -7.10 3.47 11.95
CA GLN A 209 -7.02 4.42 13.05
C GLN A 209 -5.87 5.42 12.84
N ARG A 210 -6.22 6.67 12.52
CA ARG A 210 -5.28 7.79 12.40
C ARG A 210 -4.84 8.29 13.77
N LYS A 211 -3.72 7.77 14.22
CA LYS A 211 -3.04 8.21 15.43
C LYS A 211 -2.03 9.26 15.07
N ASN A 212 -1.64 10.03 16.07
CA ASN A 212 -0.35 10.71 16.07
C ASN A 212 0.77 9.66 16.11
N SER A 213 0.92 8.84 15.06
CA SER A 213 1.77 7.66 15.05
C SER A 213 3.25 8.03 15.20
N ARG A 214 4.00 7.22 15.99
CA ARG A 214 5.44 7.41 16.23
C ARG A 214 6.26 7.29 14.94
N ILE A 215 5.96 6.33 14.06
CA ILE A 215 6.70 6.09 12.81
C ILE A 215 6.73 7.33 11.91
N THR A 216 5.71 8.19 11.99
CA THR A 216 5.65 9.42 11.18
C THR A 216 6.09 10.67 11.94
N LYS A 217 6.26 10.63 13.27
CA LYS A 217 6.66 11.80 14.07
C LYS A 217 8.17 12.08 14.04
N ASP A 218 9.01 11.05 13.90
CA ASP A 218 10.47 11.14 14.06
C ASP A 218 11.20 11.77 12.88
N PHE A 219 10.51 12.05 11.77
CA PHE A 219 11.13 12.69 10.61
C PHE A 219 10.56 14.09 10.38
N SER A 220 11.42 15.03 9.98
CA SER A 220 10.98 16.32 9.42
C SER A 220 10.07 16.08 8.21
N SER A 221 9.23 17.04 7.87
CA SER A 221 8.35 16.94 6.68
C SER A 221 9.16 16.71 5.38
N THR A 222 10.35 17.27 5.31
CA THR A 222 11.29 17.10 4.20
C THR A 222 11.84 15.69 4.13
N GLU A 223 12.30 15.11 5.26
CA GLU A 223 12.82 13.73 5.30
C GLU A 223 11.77 12.70 4.93
N LYS A 224 10.53 12.84 5.43
CA LYS A 224 9.41 11.97 5.03
C LYS A 224 9.17 11.99 3.55
N THR A 225 9.14 13.20 2.98
CA THR A 225 8.89 13.38 1.55
C THR A 225 10.03 12.80 0.72
N LEU A 226 11.29 12.99 1.15
CA LEU A 226 12.46 12.39 0.49
C LEU A 226 12.43 10.85 0.55
N LYS A 227 12.14 10.26 1.71
CA LYS A 227 12.04 8.80 1.84
C LYS A 227 10.95 8.21 0.95
N ARG A 228 9.77 8.84 0.90
CA ARG A 228 8.70 8.43 -0.04
C ARG A 228 9.16 8.48 -1.50
N LEU A 229 9.89 9.52 -1.86
CA LEU A 229 10.41 9.66 -3.21
C LEU A 229 11.48 8.63 -3.54
N GLN A 230 12.39 8.34 -2.61
CA GLN A 230 13.38 7.27 -2.75
C GLN A 230 12.73 5.90 -2.95
N THR A 231 11.67 5.58 -2.19
CA THR A 231 10.91 4.35 -2.40
C THR A 231 10.26 4.31 -3.78
N LYS A 232 9.74 5.43 -4.29
CA LYS A 232 9.20 5.51 -5.66
C LYS A 232 10.29 5.36 -6.73
N GLU A 233 11.48 5.91 -6.51
CA GLU A 233 12.65 5.71 -7.40
C GLU A 233 13.04 4.22 -7.43
N GLN A 234 13.14 3.59 -6.27
CA GLN A 234 13.42 2.15 -6.17
C GLN A 234 12.36 1.31 -6.86
N MET A 235 11.06 1.61 -6.61
CA MET A 235 9.95 0.92 -7.28
C MET A 235 10.08 1.01 -8.80
N ALA A 236 10.36 2.18 -9.35
CA ALA A 236 10.49 2.34 -10.80
C ALA A 236 11.68 1.56 -11.37
N ILE A 237 12.81 1.52 -10.66
CA ILE A 237 14.00 0.73 -11.05
C ILE A 237 13.69 -0.77 -11.03
N GLU A 238 13.05 -1.26 -9.95
CA GLU A 238 12.65 -2.66 -9.84
C GLU A 238 11.59 -3.03 -10.86
N ALA A 239 10.61 -2.16 -11.12
CA ALA A 239 9.57 -2.37 -12.10
C ALA A 239 10.12 -2.56 -13.52
N GLN A 240 11.21 -1.86 -13.91
CA GLN A 240 11.88 -2.08 -15.19
C GLN A 240 12.43 -3.50 -15.32
N LYS A 241 12.85 -4.11 -14.22
CA LYS A 241 13.39 -5.47 -14.20
C LYS A 241 12.28 -6.52 -14.06
N TYR A 242 11.32 -6.26 -13.18
CA TYR A 242 10.29 -7.22 -12.79
C TYR A 242 9.12 -7.30 -13.78
N LEU A 243 8.61 -6.15 -14.24
CA LEU A 243 7.46 -6.12 -15.15
C LEU A 243 7.86 -6.60 -16.56
N LYS A 244 7.04 -7.48 -17.11
CA LYS A 244 7.34 -8.15 -18.40
C LYS A 244 6.91 -7.32 -19.60
N THR A 245 5.83 -6.52 -19.47
CA THR A 245 5.28 -5.77 -20.60
C THR A 245 5.85 -4.36 -20.69
N PRO A 246 6.20 -3.86 -21.89
CA PRO A 246 6.67 -2.48 -22.08
C PRO A 246 5.67 -1.46 -21.55
N ASP A 247 4.38 -1.72 -21.72
CA ASP A 247 3.29 -0.83 -21.29
C ASP A 247 3.30 -0.57 -19.79
N LEU A 248 3.46 -1.62 -18.96
CA LEU A 248 3.57 -1.47 -17.50
C LEU A 248 4.89 -0.81 -17.08
N LYS A 249 5.97 -1.04 -17.80
CA LYS A 249 7.25 -0.34 -17.58
C LYS A 249 7.08 1.15 -17.83
N TYR A 250 6.43 1.52 -18.91
CA TYR A 250 6.10 2.92 -19.21
C TYR A 250 5.20 3.55 -18.14
N ALA A 251 4.21 2.82 -17.64
CA ALA A 251 3.38 3.28 -16.53
C ALA A 251 4.19 3.54 -15.25
N ALA A 252 5.17 2.66 -14.93
CA ALA A 252 6.07 2.84 -13.78
C ALA A 252 6.96 4.08 -13.93
N GLU A 253 7.47 4.37 -15.12
CA GLU A 253 8.24 5.59 -15.39
C GLU A 253 7.40 6.86 -15.23
N ILE A 254 6.14 6.84 -15.68
CA ILE A 254 5.22 7.95 -15.45
C ILE A 254 4.88 8.10 -13.96
N SER A 255 4.75 6.99 -13.22
CA SER A 255 4.58 7.04 -11.76
C SER A 255 5.72 7.79 -11.07
N LEU A 256 6.96 7.50 -11.47
CA LEU A 256 8.14 8.20 -10.97
C LEU A 256 8.14 9.68 -11.36
N LEU A 257 7.80 9.97 -12.61
CA LEU A 257 7.71 11.35 -13.09
C LEU A 257 6.69 12.16 -12.30
N LEU A 258 5.52 11.60 -12.01
CA LEU A 258 4.49 12.21 -11.16
C LEU A 258 5.01 12.47 -9.74
N ALA A 259 5.77 11.53 -9.17
CA ALA A 259 6.40 11.71 -7.87
C ALA A 259 7.43 12.86 -7.88
N TYR A 260 8.23 12.99 -8.93
CA TYR A 260 9.15 14.12 -9.09
C TYR A 260 8.41 15.46 -9.17
N PHE A 261 7.33 15.54 -9.95
CA PHE A 261 6.52 16.78 -10.02
C PHE A 261 5.89 17.12 -8.67
N ALA A 262 5.33 16.14 -7.96
CA ALA A 262 4.77 16.35 -6.63
C ALA A 262 5.82 16.87 -5.64
N PHE A 263 7.04 16.32 -5.70
CA PHE A 263 8.16 16.81 -4.87
C PHE A 263 8.60 18.22 -5.23
N ILE A 264 8.71 18.52 -6.53
CA ILE A 264 9.04 19.87 -7.05
C ILE A 264 7.97 20.88 -6.58
N ASP A 265 6.68 20.53 -6.68
CA ASP A 265 5.58 21.37 -6.20
C ASP A 265 5.66 21.66 -4.70
N ASN A 266 5.94 20.63 -3.91
CA ASN A 266 6.15 20.77 -2.47
C ASN A 266 7.38 21.67 -2.16
N SER A 267 8.44 21.61 -2.96
CA SER A 267 9.62 22.46 -2.77
C SER A 267 9.36 23.95 -3.09
N ILE A 268 8.32 24.23 -3.90
CA ILE A 268 7.89 25.60 -4.23
C ILE A 268 6.98 26.18 -3.12
N SER A 269 6.10 25.33 -2.54
CA SER A 269 5.06 25.74 -1.58
C SER A 269 5.49 25.66 -0.12
N SER A 270 6.49 24.86 0.20
CA SER A 270 6.98 24.61 1.56
C SER A 270 8.47 24.98 1.71
N HIS A 271 8.96 24.99 2.94
CA HIS A 271 10.35 25.34 3.29
C HIS A 271 11.37 24.22 2.97
N ILE A 272 11.11 23.40 1.93
CA ILE A 272 12.09 22.43 1.45
C ILE A 272 13.27 23.17 0.80
N ASP A 273 14.50 22.79 1.16
CA ASP A 273 15.73 23.39 0.66
C ASP A 273 15.74 23.48 -0.88
N LYS A 274 15.99 24.66 -1.42
CA LYS A 274 16.01 24.96 -2.87
C LYS A 274 16.97 24.08 -3.68
N LYS A 275 17.99 23.50 -3.03
CA LYS A 275 18.91 22.54 -3.69
C LYS A 275 18.15 21.33 -4.25
N TYR A 276 17.13 20.86 -3.57
CA TYR A 276 16.33 19.72 -4.01
C TYR A 276 15.49 20.04 -5.25
N PHE A 277 15.00 21.27 -5.38
CA PHE A 277 14.31 21.70 -6.60
C PHE A 277 15.20 21.49 -7.84
N SER A 278 16.45 21.94 -7.79
CA SER A 278 17.39 21.79 -8.91
C SER A 278 17.67 20.33 -9.25
N ILE A 279 17.91 19.49 -8.24
CA ILE A 279 18.20 18.05 -8.40
C ILE A 279 17.03 17.35 -9.08
N TYR A 280 15.82 17.48 -8.52
CA TYR A 280 14.67 16.75 -9.01
C TYR A 280 14.09 17.33 -10.30
N ARG A 281 14.31 18.62 -10.56
CA ARG A 281 14.08 19.22 -11.88
C ARG A 281 14.92 18.54 -12.96
N GLN A 282 16.21 18.34 -12.72
CA GLN A 282 17.10 17.67 -13.68
C GLN A 282 16.68 16.22 -13.90
N LYS A 283 16.37 15.48 -12.83
CA LYS A 283 15.86 14.10 -12.92
C LYS A 283 14.55 14.02 -13.71
N ALA A 284 13.61 14.94 -13.46
CA ALA A 284 12.34 14.99 -14.19
C ALA A 284 12.55 15.30 -15.68
N LEU A 285 13.40 16.26 -16.02
CA LEU A 285 13.72 16.60 -17.41
C LEU A 285 14.41 15.44 -18.14
N TYR A 286 15.33 14.76 -17.46
CA TYR A 286 15.97 13.56 -18.03
C TYR A 286 14.93 12.47 -18.33
N LEU A 287 14.06 12.15 -17.38
CA LEU A 287 13.03 11.13 -17.54
C LEU A 287 12.01 11.51 -18.63
N LEU A 288 11.63 12.79 -18.73
CA LEU A 288 10.77 13.29 -19.81
C LEU A 288 11.40 13.14 -21.19
N LYS A 289 12.73 13.38 -21.31
CA LYS A 289 13.46 13.20 -22.57
C LYS A 289 13.44 11.72 -23.00
N GLN A 290 13.66 10.79 -22.08
CA GLN A 290 13.62 9.35 -22.35
C GLN A 290 12.20 8.90 -22.74
N ASN A 291 11.18 9.53 -22.19
CA ASN A 291 9.78 9.16 -22.33
C ASN A 291 9.00 9.96 -23.38
N ARG A 292 9.64 10.60 -24.36
CA ARG A 292 8.97 11.46 -25.34
C ARG A 292 7.78 10.79 -26.05
N ASN A 293 7.92 9.51 -26.37
CA ASN A 293 6.94 8.71 -27.09
C ASN A 293 6.06 7.87 -26.17
N ASN A 294 6.16 8.03 -24.85
CA ASN A 294 5.37 7.29 -23.88
C ASN A 294 3.88 7.70 -24.01
N SER A 295 3.02 6.72 -24.25
CA SER A 295 1.57 6.91 -24.45
C SER A 295 0.86 7.48 -23.22
N TYR A 296 1.41 7.27 -22.03
CA TYR A 296 0.88 7.80 -20.76
C TYR A 296 1.33 9.21 -20.43
N LEU A 297 2.20 9.82 -21.25
CA LEU A 297 2.61 11.20 -21.06
C LEU A 297 1.48 12.15 -21.50
N THR A 298 0.66 12.57 -20.55
CA THR A 298 -0.52 13.41 -20.77
C THR A 298 -0.14 14.80 -21.33
N LYS A 299 -1.10 15.48 -21.99
CA LYS A 299 -0.94 16.85 -22.47
C LYS A 299 -0.50 17.80 -21.34
N LYS A 300 -1.04 17.60 -20.12
CA LYS A 300 -0.68 18.36 -18.92
C LYS A 300 0.80 18.16 -18.55
N LEU A 301 1.29 16.92 -18.54
CA LEU A 301 2.71 16.63 -18.24
C LEU A 301 3.64 17.18 -19.32
N ARG A 302 3.24 17.14 -20.60
CA ARG A 302 3.98 17.75 -21.71
C ARG A 302 4.06 19.27 -21.53
N PHE A 303 2.97 19.93 -21.19
CA PHE A 303 2.94 21.35 -20.88
C PHE A 303 3.85 21.69 -19.68
N TYR A 304 3.77 20.93 -18.59
CA TYR A 304 4.65 21.11 -17.44
C TYR A 304 6.13 20.94 -17.81
N SER A 305 6.44 20.01 -18.72
CA SER A 305 7.82 19.83 -19.19
C SER A 305 8.37 21.07 -19.89
N ILE A 306 7.56 21.74 -20.71
CA ILE A 306 7.94 22.98 -21.38
C ILE A 306 8.25 24.08 -20.36
N LEU A 307 7.36 24.29 -19.39
CA LEU A 307 7.56 25.27 -18.33
C LEU A 307 8.81 24.95 -17.48
N LEU A 308 9.01 23.68 -17.16
CA LEU A 308 10.15 23.22 -16.35
C LEU A 308 11.48 23.35 -17.11
N SER A 309 11.47 23.28 -18.45
CA SER A 309 12.65 23.43 -19.30
C SER A 309 13.17 24.87 -19.39
N SER A 310 12.38 25.86 -18.96
CA SER A 310 12.83 27.27 -18.93
C SER A 310 14.07 27.43 -18.04
N PRO A 311 14.88 28.50 -18.21
CA PRO A 311 16.05 28.73 -17.38
C PRO A 311 15.71 28.62 -15.89
N GLN A 312 16.42 27.75 -15.16
CA GLN A 312 16.16 27.40 -13.74
C GLN A 312 14.70 27.00 -13.41
N GLY A 313 13.87 26.67 -14.42
CA GLY A 313 12.46 26.34 -14.23
C GLY A 313 11.59 27.52 -13.78
N ILE A 314 12.01 28.77 -14.10
CA ILE A 314 11.35 30.00 -13.62
C ILE A 314 9.88 30.02 -14.02
N PHE A 315 9.53 29.69 -15.27
CA PHE A 315 8.14 29.69 -15.71
C PHE A 315 7.29 28.66 -14.99
N TYR A 316 7.85 27.47 -14.67
CA TYR A 316 7.18 26.48 -13.86
C TYR A 316 6.93 26.98 -12.43
N GLN A 317 7.94 27.58 -11.80
CA GLN A 317 7.81 28.14 -10.45
C GLN A 317 6.74 29.23 -10.37
N ILE A 318 6.72 30.18 -11.33
CA ILE A 318 5.73 31.26 -11.39
C ILE A 318 4.32 30.64 -11.57
N PHE A 319 4.16 29.76 -12.55
CA PHE A 319 2.89 29.09 -12.82
C PHE A 319 2.36 28.36 -11.57
N ARG A 320 3.20 27.57 -10.89
CA ARG A 320 2.77 26.81 -9.70
C ARG A 320 2.48 27.71 -8.50
N LYS A 321 3.23 28.78 -8.28
CA LYS A 321 2.90 29.77 -7.23
C LYS A 321 1.51 30.40 -7.42
N ILE A 322 1.11 30.63 -8.66
CA ILE A 322 -0.22 31.18 -8.97
C ILE A 322 -1.30 30.11 -8.77
N THR A 323 -1.07 28.90 -9.26
CA THR A 323 -2.08 27.84 -9.24
C THR A 323 -2.25 27.17 -7.86
N LEU A 324 -1.16 27.03 -7.08
CA LEU A 324 -1.23 26.45 -5.71
C LEU A 324 -1.84 27.40 -4.67
N LYS A 325 -1.86 28.73 -4.92
CA LYS A 325 -2.53 29.69 -4.05
C LYS A 325 -4.07 29.71 -4.22
N ARG A 326 -4.61 29.02 -5.25
CA ARG A 326 -6.05 29.00 -5.58
C ARG A 326 -6.76 27.72 -5.10
N VAL A 327 -6.05 26.85 -4.42
CA VAL A 327 -6.52 25.63 -3.77
C VAL A 327 -6.29 25.75 -2.26
#